data_53ad75f1a12a8f76c557a9ceaad5aab0
#
_entry.id   53ad75f1a12a8f76c557a9ceaad5aab0
#
_cell.length_a   1.000
_cell.length_b   1.000
_cell.length_c   1.000
_cell.angle_alpha   90.00
_cell.angle_beta   90.00
_cell.angle_gamma   90.00
#
_symmetry.space_group_name_H-M   'P 1'
#
loop_
_entity.id
_entity.type
_entity.pdbx_description
1 polymer ?
#
loop_
_entity_poly.entity_id
_entity_poly.type
_entity_poly.pdbx_seq_one_letter_code
_entity_poly.pdbx_strand_id
1 'polypeptide(L)'
;MKRILILIAVLLLCGCTKTKQEITYTQISQAEAKRIMEEETGYLIVDVRTEEEYAQGHIPGAVNIPNESITDTKPEQLPDQKQKLLVYCRSGNRSKQASEKLAALGYSNVYEFGWINTWDGEIEK
;
A
#
# COMPACT_ATOMS: atom_id res chain seq x y z
N MET A 1 22.17 39.66 54.19
CA MET A 1 21.88 38.29 53.74
C MET A 1 21.34 38.34 52.34
N LYS A 2 22.12 37.95 51.39
CA LYS A 2 21.70 37.90 49.99
C LYS A 2 21.13 36.52 49.72
N ARG A 3 19.84 36.47 49.46
CA ARG A 3 19.21 35.24 48.99
C ARG A 3 19.42 35.16 47.49
N ILE A 4 20.22 34.21 47.11
CA ILE A 4 20.41 33.89 45.70
C ILE A 4 19.21 33.06 45.28
N LEU A 5 18.33 33.66 44.51
CA LEU A 5 17.27 32.93 43.78
C LEU A 5 17.92 32.30 42.59
N ILE A 6 18.17 30.99 42.68
CA ILE A 6 18.56 30.22 41.54
C ILE A 6 17.28 29.94 40.73
N LEU A 7 17.10 30.71 39.70
CA LEU A 7 16.11 30.44 38.69
C LEU A 7 16.59 29.23 37.87
N ILE A 8 16.12 28.06 38.23
CA ILE A 8 16.29 26.90 37.40
C ILE A 8 15.35 27.10 36.21
N ALA A 9 15.92 27.60 35.13
CA ALA A 9 15.25 27.54 33.84
C ALA A 9 15.17 26.09 33.43
N VAL A 10 14.03 25.46 33.72
CA VAL A 10 13.71 24.18 33.11
C VAL A 10 13.48 24.46 31.63
N LEU A 11 14.53 24.27 30.85
CA LEU A 11 14.39 24.17 29.42
C LEU A 11 13.56 22.93 29.15
N LEU A 12 12.26 23.10 29.02
CA LEU A 12 11.40 22.15 28.39
C LEU A 12 11.82 22.10 26.92
N LEU A 13 12.77 21.23 26.63
CA LEU A 13 12.98 20.73 25.28
C LEU A 13 11.70 20.01 24.89
N CYS A 14 10.73 20.76 24.38
CA CYS A 14 9.70 20.20 23.53
C CYS A 14 10.42 19.67 22.30
N GLY A 15 10.95 18.45 22.42
CA GLY A 15 11.33 17.69 21.27
C GLY A 15 10.08 17.48 20.44
N CYS A 16 9.89 18.30 19.40
CA CYS A 16 9.01 17.95 18.32
C CYS A 16 9.59 16.72 17.67
N THR A 17 9.32 15.56 18.23
CA THR A 17 9.35 14.34 17.47
C THR A 17 8.25 14.49 16.44
N LYS A 18 8.59 15.00 15.27
CA LYS A 18 7.80 14.75 14.10
C LYS A 18 7.82 13.24 13.95
N THR A 19 6.83 12.58 14.51
CA THR A 19 6.47 11.26 14.07
C THR A 19 6.13 11.43 12.61
N LYS A 20 7.08 11.12 11.73
CA LYS A 20 6.74 10.80 10.36
C LYS A 20 5.74 9.67 10.50
N GLN A 21 4.47 9.96 10.25
CA GLN A 21 3.55 8.92 9.87
C GLN A 21 4.16 8.32 8.62
N GLU A 22 4.90 7.26 8.79
CA GLU A 22 5.27 6.43 7.66
C GLU A 22 3.96 5.90 7.10
N ILE A 23 3.54 6.50 5.99
CA ILE A 23 2.43 6.00 5.21
C ILE A 23 2.93 4.71 4.62
N THR A 24 2.55 3.62 5.24
CA THR A 24 3.01 2.29 4.88
C THR A 24 1.82 1.48 4.35
N TYR A 25 2.14 0.56 3.45
CA TYR A 25 1.21 -0.48 3.06
C TYR A 25 1.35 -1.67 4.01
N THR A 26 0.36 -2.55 3.99
CA THR A 26 0.37 -3.78 4.78
C THR A 26 0.63 -4.98 3.88
N GLN A 27 1.57 -5.83 4.27
CA GLN A 27 1.78 -7.12 3.60
C GLN A 27 0.86 -8.15 4.22
N ILE A 28 0.17 -8.91 3.38
CA ILE A 28 -0.70 -10.02 3.77
C ILE A 28 -0.31 -11.28 3.01
N SER A 29 -0.70 -12.42 3.53
CA SER A 29 -0.53 -13.68 2.83
C SER A 29 -1.52 -13.83 1.68
N GLN A 30 -1.23 -14.74 0.75
CA GLN A 30 -2.18 -15.09 -0.31
C GLN A 30 -3.45 -15.72 0.26
N ALA A 31 -3.32 -16.50 1.33
CA ALA A 31 -4.48 -17.07 2.04
C ALA A 31 -5.39 -15.97 2.60
N GLU A 32 -4.80 -14.92 3.19
CA GLU A 32 -5.57 -13.78 3.69
C GLU A 32 -6.21 -12.98 2.55
N ALA A 33 -5.50 -12.79 1.45
CA ALA A 33 -6.05 -12.14 0.27
C ALA A 33 -7.27 -12.91 -0.28
N LYS A 34 -7.17 -14.24 -0.37
CA LYS A 34 -8.29 -15.10 -0.77
C LYS A 34 -9.48 -14.97 0.18
N ARG A 35 -9.22 -14.96 1.48
CA ARG A 35 -10.28 -14.78 2.50
C ARG A 35 -11.02 -13.45 2.28
N ILE A 36 -10.30 -12.37 2.05
CA ILE A 36 -10.89 -11.07 1.75
C ILE A 36 -11.75 -11.14 0.49
N MET A 37 -11.24 -11.77 -0.57
CA MET A 37 -11.96 -11.91 -1.84
C MET A 37 -13.25 -12.75 -1.69
N GLU A 38 -13.26 -13.73 -0.81
CA GLU A 38 -14.41 -14.59 -0.56
C GLU A 38 -15.43 -13.98 0.40
N GLU A 39 -14.98 -13.26 1.44
CA GLU A 39 -15.81 -12.85 2.56
C GLU A 39 -16.15 -11.36 2.58
N GLU A 40 -15.40 -10.52 1.89
CA GLU A 40 -15.58 -9.06 1.90
C GLU A 40 -16.06 -8.55 0.55
N THR A 41 -16.55 -7.32 0.54
CA THR A 41 -16.93 -6.57 -0.65
C THR A 41 -16.25 -5.20 -0.65
N GLY A 42 -16.29 -4.49 -1.79
CA GLY A 42 -15.75 -3.14 -1.87
C GLY A 42 -14.24 -3.05 -2.02
N TYR A 43 -13.54 -4.15 -2.07
CA TYR A 43 -12.11 -4.18 -2.41
C TYR A 43 -11.91 -4.11 -3.93
N LEU A 44 -10.71 -3.71 -4.33
CA LEU A 44 -10.26 -3.76 -5.72
C LEU A 44 -8.93 -4.49 -5.79
N ILE A 45 -8.83 -5.46 -6.69
CA ILE A 45 -7.58 -6.19 -6.95
C ILE A 45 -6.80 -5.41 -8.01
N VAL A 46 -5.53 -5.12 -7.72
CA VAL A 46 -4.67 -4.31 -8.58
C VAL A 46 -3.47 -5.15 -9.03
N ASP A 47 -3.42 -5.43 -10.32
CA ASP A 47 -2.31 -6.08 -10.97
C ASP A 47 -1.33 -5.01 -11.47
N VAL A 48 -0.13 -4.96 -10.89
CA VAL A 48 0.87 -3.94 -11.22
C VAL A 48 1.95 -4.43 -12.18
N ARG A 49 1.66 -5.55 -12.86
CA ARG A 49 2.51 -6.07 -13.94
C ARG A 49 2.28 -5.27 -15.22
N THR A 50 3.03 -5.60 -16.26
CA THR A 50 2.83 -4.97 -17.57
C THR A 50 1.47 -5.36 -18.18
N GLU A 51 1.02 -4.57 -19.15
CA GLU A 51 -0.22 -4.86 -19.89
C GLU A 51 -0.14 -6.21 -20.60
N GLU A 52 1.01 -6.56 -21.13
CA GLU A 52 1.23 -7.85 -21.81
C GLU A 52 1.10 -9.03 -20.84
N GLU A 53 1.70 -8.93 -19.66
CA GLU A 53 1.59 -9.95 -18.63
C GLU A 53 0.14 -10.13 -18.16
N TYR A 54 -0.56 -9.03 -17.95
CA TYR A 54 -1.98 -9.02 -17.57
C TYR A 54 -2.84 -9.73 -18.62
N ALA A 55 -2.61 -9.44 -19.89
CA ALA A 55 -3.37 -10.05 -20.99
C ALA A 55 -3.14 -11.56 -21.11
N GLN A 56 -2.00 -12.06 -20.66
CA GLN A 56 -1.69 -13.49 -20.65
C GLN A 56 -2.40 -14.26 -19.54
N GLY A 57 -2.93 -13.58 -18.57
CA GLY A 57 -3.67 -14.15 -17.46
C GLY A 57 -3.51 -13.33 -16.20
N HIS A 58 -4.60 -13.13 -15.48
CA HIS A 58 -4.64 -12.32 -14.26
C HIS A 58 -5.70 -12.87 -13.30
N ILE A 59 -5.64 -12.44 -12.07
CA ILE A 59 -6.66 -12.81 -11.08
C ILE A 59 -8.00 -12.20 -11.49
N PRO A 60 -9.11 -12.99 -11.49
CA PRO A 60 -10.42 -12.50 -11.91
C PRO A 60 -10.82 -11.21 -11.17
N GLY A 61 -11.28 -10.23 -11.93
CA GLY A 61 -11.70 -8.93 -11.42
C GLY A 61 -10.57 -7.93 -11.17
N ALA A 62 -9.30 -8.33 -11.39
CA ALA A 62 -8.18 -7.42 -11.23
C ALA A 62 -8.17 -6.34 -12.31
N VAL A 63 -7.82 -5.12 -11.91
CA VAL A 63 -7.51 -4.03 -12.83
C VAL A 63 -6.01 -3.94 -13.02
N ASN A 64 -5.57 -3.63 -14.22
CA ASN A 64 -4.15 -3.48 -14.51
C ASN A 64 -3.71 -2.02 -14.39
N ILE A 65 -2.82 -1.78 -13.45
CA ILE A 65 -2.15 -0.48 -13.27
C ILE A 65 -0.66 -0.77 -13.17
N PRO A 66 0.09 -0.78 -14.28
CA PRO A 66 1.50 -1.12 -14.25
C PRO A 66 2.29 -0.26 -13.25
N ASN A 67 3.19 -0.88 -12.49
CA ASN A 67 4.00 -0.19 -11.49
C ASN A 67 4.66 1.08 -12.05
N GLU A 68 5.21 1.00 -13.25
CA GLU A 68 5.91 2.11 -13.89
C GLU A 68 5.00 3.28 -14.26
N SER A 69 3.68 3.05 -14.33
CA SER A 69 2.69 4.10 -14.60
C SER A 69 2.27 4.88 -13.34
N ILE A 70 2.58 4.35 -12.17
CA ILE A 70 2.28 5.02 -10.90
C ILE A 70 3.38 6.04 -10.60
N THR A 71 3.01 7.30 -10.64
CA THR A 71 3.91 8.44 -10.47
C THR A 71 3.49 9.27 -9.27
N ASP A 72 3.59 10.59 -9.36
CA ASP A 72 3.22 11.53 -8.30
C ASP A 72 1.75 11.96 -8.36
N THR A 73 0.99 11.42 -9.29
CA THR A 73 -0.46 11.68 -9.41
C THR A 73 -1.25 10.41 -9.17
N LYS A 74 -2.43 10.57 -8.58
CA LYS A 74 -3.32 9.44 -8.32
C LYS A 74 -3.81 8.81 -9.63
N PRO A 75 -3.74 7.47 -9.78
CA PRO A 75 -4.32 6.79 -10.92
C PRO A 75 -5.83 7.07 -11.04
N GLU A 76 -6.29 7.34 -12.25
CA GLU A 76 -7.72 7.59 -12.52
C GLU A 76 -8.58 6.37 -12.19
N GLN A 77 -8.02 5.17 -12.31
CA GLN A 77 -8.70 3.92 -11.98
C GLN A 77 -8.97 3.75 -10.47
N LEU A 78 -8.33 4.57 -9.64
CA LEU A 78 -8.41 4.51 -8.18
C LEU A 78 -8.89 5.84 -7.60
N PRO A 79 -10.16 6.21 -7.81
CA PRO A 79 -10.68 7.51 -7.35
C PRO A 79 -10.89 7.60 -5.84
N ASP A 80 -11.04 6.46 -5.15
CA ASP A 80 -11.30 6.42 -3.72
C ASP A 80 -10.04 6.02 -2.96
N GLN A 81 -9.44 6.98 -2.25
CA GLN A 81 -8.23 6.77 -1.45
C GLN A 81 -8.46 5.88 -0.21
N LYS A 82 -9.69 5.62 0.16
CA LYS A 82 -10.05 4.77 1.31
C LYS A 82 -10.42 3.36 0.89
N GLN A 83 -10.56 3.10 -0.40
CA GLN A 83 -10.87 1.77 -0.89
C GLN A 83 -9.77 0.79 -0.54
N LYS A 84 -10.16 -0.42 -0.10
CA LYS A 84 -9.20 -1.50 0.12
C LYS A 84 -8.64 -1.97 -1.21
N LEU A 85 -7.33 -1.89 -1.37
CA LEU A 85 -6.60 -2.32 -2.55
C LEU A 85 -5.81 -3.57 -2.23
N LEU A 86 -5.99 -4.60 -3.04
CA LEU A 86 -5.23 -5.85 -2.97
C LEU A 86 -4.25 -5.87 -4.14
N VAL A 87 -2.97 -5.68 -3.86
CA VAL A 87 -1.93 -5.42 -4.86
C VAL A 87 -1.03 -6.63 -5.03
N TYR A 88 -0.83 -7.05 -6.27
CA TYR A 88 0.07 -8.14 -6.60
C TYR A 88 0.86 -7.88 -7.88
N CYS A 89 1.95 -8.63 -8.05
CA CYS A 89 2.74 -8.66 -9.28
C CYS A 89 3.18 -10.10 -9.61
N ARG A 90 4.22 -10.26 -10.39
CA ARG A 90 4.75 -11.58 -10.74
C ARG A 90 5.61 -12.17 -9.62
N SER A 91 6.55 -11.40 -9.09
CA SER A 91 7.61 -11.86 -8.18
C SER A 91 7.66 -11.13 -6.84
N GLY A 92 6.80 -10.15 -6.61
CA GLY A 92 6.70 -9.39 -5.35
C GLY A 92 7.44 -8.05 -5.31
N ASN A 93 8.44 -7.82 -6.15
CA ASN A 93 9.21 -6.56 -6.13
C ASN A 93 8.41 -5.36 -6.64
N ARG A 94 7.76 -5.50 -7.77
CA ARG A 94 6.94 -4.44 -8.36
C ARG A 94 5.72 -4.11 -7.50
N SER A 95 5.11 -5.12 -6.88
CA SER A 95 3.96 -4.92 -5.99
C SER A 95 4.32 -4.16 -4.72
N LYS A 96 5.50 -4.38 -4.17
CA LYS A 96 6.02 -3.61 -3.04
C LYS A 96 6.28 -2.16 -3.43
N GLN A 97 6.94 -1.92 -4.55
CA GLN A 97 7.19 -0.58 -5.07
C GLN A 97 5.88 0.17 -5.35
N ALA A 98 4.95 -0.49 -6.03
CA ALA A 98 3.64 0.09 -6.33
C ALA A 98 2.85 0.41 -5.06
N SER A 99 2.88 -0.49 -4.07
CA SER A 99 2.20 -0.28 -2.80
C SER A 99 2.78 0.90 -2.02
N GLU A 100 4.10 1.07 -2.02
CA GLU A 100 4.76 2.24 -1.43
C GLU A 100 4.32 3.54 -2.11
N LYS A 101 4.29 3.54 -3.45
CA LYS A 101 3.85 4.70 -4.24
C LYS A 101 2.39 5.06 -3.95
N LEU A 102 1.52 4.07 -3.91
CA LEU A 102 0.10 4.28 -3.61
C LEU A 102 -0.10 4.81 -2.19
N ALA A 103 0.59 4.24 -1.21
CA ALA A 103 0.56 4.74 0.16
C ALA A 103 1.03 6.20 0.23
N ALA A 104 2.11 6.55 -0.47
CA ALA A 104 2.63 7.92 -0.53
C ALA A 104 1.64 8.89 -1.20
N LEU A 105 0.79 8.41 -2.11
CA LEU A 105 -0.28 9.20 -2.73
C LEU A 105 -1.53 9.36 -1.85
N GLY A 106 -1.51 8.79 -0.64
CA GLY A 106 -2.59 8.94 0.33
C GLY A 106 -3.62 7.82 0.34
N TYR A 107 -3.37 6.72 -0.38
CA TYR A 107 -4.23 5.53 -0.27
C TYR A 107 -4.00 4.86 1.08
N SER A 108 -5.03 4.78 1.91
CA SER A 108 -4.94 4.38 3.31
C SER A 108 -5.11 2.88 3.56
N ASN A 109 -5.58 2.12 2.57
CA ASN A 109 -5.89 0.71 2.72
C ASN A 109 -5.23 -0.13 1.63
N VAL A 110 -3.89 -0.09 1.58
CA VAL A 110 -3.09 -0.80 0.59
C VAL A 110 -2.57 -2.09 1.20
N TYR A 111 -2.94 -3.22 0.62
CA TYR A 111 -2.55 -4.57 1.04
C TYR A 111 -1.83 -5.26 -0.10
N GLU A 112 -0.58 -5.61 0.11
CA GLU A 112 0.26 -6.28 -0.88
C GLU A 112 0.33 -7.76 -0.53
N PHE A 113 0.04 -8.65 -1.49
CA PHE A 113 0.00 -10.09 -1.23
C PHE A 113 0.93 -10.92 -2.11
N GLY A 114 1.91 -10.28 -2.72
CA GLY A 114 3.03 -10.95 -3.37
C GLY A 114 2.84 -11.20 -4.85
N TRP A 115 2.89 -12.45 -5.26
CA TRP A 115 3.15 -12.82 -6.64
C TRP A 115 2.19 -13.86 -7.20
N ILE A 116 1.87 -13.70 -8.48
CA ILE A 116 0.98 -14.61 -9.21
C ILE A 116 1.61 -16.00 -9.44
N ASN A 117 2.94 -16.11 -9.42
CA ASN A 117 3.65 -17.37 -9.64
C ASN A 117 3.26 -18.48 -8.66
N THR A 118 2.89 -18.11 -7.45
CA THR A 118 2.46 -19.06 -6.41
C THR A 118 0.96 -19.01 -6.14
N TRP A 119 0.24 -18.26 -6.94
CA TRP A 119 -1.21 -18.16 -6.82
C TRP A 119 -1.87 -19.46 -7.28
N ASP A 120 -2.63 -20.07 -6.41
CA ASP A 120 -3.35 -21.34 -6.65
C ASP A 120 -4.85 -21.15 -6.90
N GLY A 121 -5.30 -19.91 -7.00
CA GLY A 121 -6.67 -19.55 -7.33
C GLY A 121 -6.92 -19.50 -8.85
N GLU A 122 -8.09 -19.04 -9.20
CA GLU A 122 -8.50 -18.87 -10.58
C GLU A 122 -7.68 -17.79 -11.30
N ILE A 123 -7.50 -17.99 -12.60
CA ILE A 123 -6.89 -17.04 -13.53
C ILE A 123 -7.83 -16.87 -14.71
N GLU A 124 -8.05 -15.65 -15.12
CA GLU A 124 -8.79 -15.32 -16.36
C GLU A 124 -7.87 -14.62 -17.36
N LYS A 125 -8.25 -14.67 -18.62
CA LYS A 125 -7.55 -13.98 -19.70
C LYS A 125 -8.42 -12.90 -20.32
#